data_45e0982a6530fcc7f94212d8660513cd
#
_entry.id   45e0982a6530fcc7f94212d8660513cd
#
_cell.length_a   1.000
_cell.length_b   1.000
_cell.length_c   1.000
_cell.angle_alpha   90.00
_cell.angle_beta   90.00
_cell.angle_gamma   90.00
#
_symmetry.space_group_name_H-M   'P 1'
#
loop_
_entity.id
_entity.type
_entity.pdbx_description
1 polymer ?
#
loop_
_entity_poly.entity_id
_entity_poly.type
_entity_poly.pdbx_seq_one_letter_code
_entity_poly.pdbx_strand_id
1 'polypeptide(L)'
;MKPVLTALLTLVCAGMAFCQTPVVAPGGVLNAASFATNQGVAPGSLVSVFGTNLAGGLAQADSIPLSTSLGNVTVMFNNIPAPLLFVNHDPVNGDQINAQLPYQVPTGSAQVVVNRGGNLSAPAALTVIPEAPGIFAVNYGVGQAIAYGNSDGQLAAAVGAIPGLTTHPAKIGDPTTLAILATGLGAVNPPVTTGNSVTDGQAHLTVVTPTVLVGGVAAQLVFSGVSPQFPGVYQINIIIAPGTPTGNAIPLQLVMNEITTTNKVTIAVTN
;
A
#
# COMPACT_ATOMS: atom_id res chain seq x y z
N MET A 1 41.63 69.73 2.14
CA MET A 1 40.44 68.84 2.32
C MET A 1 40.77 67.54 1.64
N LYS A 2 40.89 66.41 2.36
CA LYS A 2 41.13 65.06 1.83
C LYS A 2 39.82 64.32 1.90
N PRO A 3 39.40 63.61 0.83
CA PRO A 3 38.19 62.79 0.90
C PRO A 3 38.47 61.49 1.61
N VAL A 4 37.65 61.19 2.60
CA VAL A 4 37.60 59.87 3.29
C VAL A 4 36.79 58.95 2.43
N LEU A 5 37.45 57.87 1.91
CA LEU A 5 36.83 56.82 1.15
C LEU A 5 36.27 55.75 2.12
N THR A 6 34.96 55.76 2.36
CA THR A 6 34.26 54.75 3.17
C THR A 6 34.02 53.51 2.33
N ALA A 7 34.80 52.46 2.56
CA ALA A 7 34.58 51.14 1.94
C ALA A 7 33.41 50.45 2.65
N LEU A 8 32.31 50.24 1.94
CA LEU A 8 31.14 49.46 2.40
C LEU A 8 31.42 47.97 2.15
N LEU A 9 31.74 47.24 3.22
CA LEU A 9 31.96 45.80 3.18
C LEU A 9 30.60 45.08 3.20
N THR A 10 30.09 44.66 2.06
CA THR A 10 28.89 43.82 1.92
C THR A 10 29.23 42.38 2.31
N LEU A 11 28.78 41.96 3.49
CA LEU A 11 28.86 40.58 3.97
C LEU A 11 27.80 39.75 3.22
N VAL A 12 28.21 38.99 2.21
CA VAL A 12 27.37 38.01 1.54
C VAL A 12 27.25 36.79 2.46
N CYS A 13 26.20 36.73 3.27
CA CYS A 13 25.79 35.49 3.91
C CYS A 13 25.35 34.47 2.84
N ALA A 14 26.27 33.65 2.37
CA ALA A 14 25.91 32.44 1.65
C ALA A 14 25.17 31.54 2.65
N GLY A 15 23.83 31.49 2.55
CA GLY A 15 23.01 30.54 3.28
C GLY A 15 23.46 29.15 2.89
N MET A 16 24.13 28.41 3.77
CA MET A 16 24.34 26.99 3.62
C MET A 16 22.97 26.35 3.66
N ALA A 17 22.44 25.97 2.51
CA ALA A 17 21.30 25.04 2.42
C ALA A 17 21.79 23.72 3.04
N PHE A 18 21.47 23.51 4.31
CA PHE A 18 21.65 22.20 4.93
C PHE A 18 20.76 21.22 4.16
N CYS A 19 21.37 20.45 3.28
CA CYS A 19 20.69 19.32 2.64
C CYS A 19 20.39 18.30 3.74
N GLN A 20 19.15 18.28 4.19
CA GLN A 20 18.71 17.40 5.27
C GLN A 20 18.73 15.95 4.75
N THR A 21 19.52 15.11 5.42
CA THR A 21 19.62 13.69 5.10
C THR A 21 18.28 13.01 5.33
N PRO A 22 17.80 12.17 4.38
CA PRO A 22 16.60 11.38 4.61
C PRO A 22 16.82 10.37 5.74
N VAL A 23 15.78 10.17 6.56
CA VAL A 23 15.79 9.21 7.67
C VAL A 23 14.53 8.40 7.62
N VAL A 24 14.66 7.09 7.40
CA VAL A 24 13.54 6.14 7.55
C VAL A 24 13.30 5.90 9.04
N ALA A 25 12.06 6.03 9.48
CA ALA A 25 11.69 5.78 10.87
C ALA A 25 11.93 4.32 11.27
N PRO A 26 12.38 4.01 12.48
CA PRO A 26 12.46 2.63 12.95
C PRO A 26 11.09 1.94 12.85
N GLY A 27 11.04 0.78 12.17
CA GLY A 27 9.77 0.10 11.87
C GLY A 27 8.84 0.86 10.93
N GLY A 28 9.34 1.86 10.20
CA GLY A 28 8.55 2.74 9.35
C GLY A 28 8.22 2.15 7.96
N VAL A 29 8.56 0.90 7.68
CA VAL A 29 8.13 0.19 6.46
C VAL A 29 6.95 -0.70 6.81
N LEU A 30 5.75 -0.31 6.37
CA LEU A 30 4.49 -0.96 6.73
C LEU A 30 3.76 -1.45 5.47
N ASN A 31 2.93 -2.47 5.62
CA ASN A 31 1.96 -2.85 4.60
C ASN A 31 1.01 -1.66 4.35
N ALA A 32 0.89 -1.21 3.09
CA ALA A 32 0.16 0.01 2.73
C ALA A 32 -1.37 -0.10 2.87
N ALA A 33 -1.90 -1.31 3.11
CA ALA A 33 -3.32 -1.51 3.35
C ALA A 33 -3.66 -1.62 4.84
N SER A 34 -2.85 -2.35 5.61
CA SER A 34 -3.13 -2.59 7.03
C SER A 34 -2.49 -1.58 7.97
N PHE A 35 -1.37 -0.97 7.57
CA PHE A 35 -0.49 -0.15 8.42
C PHE A 35 -0.09 -0.85 9.72
N ALA A 36 -0.06 -2.18 9.70
CA ALA A 36 0.26 -2.98 10.87
C ALA A 36 1.70 -2.75 11.30
N THR A 37 1.89 -2.35 12.55
CA THR A 37 3.20 -2.30 13.20
C THR A 37 3.59 -3.68 13.69
N ASN A 38 4.89 -4.00 13.75
CA ASN A 38 5.43 -5.27 14.22
C ASN A 38 5.02 -6.50 13.35
N GLN A 39 4.57 -6.28 12.13
CA GLN A 39 4.35 -7.32 11.13
C GLN A 39 5.36 -7.14 10.00
N GLY A 40 5.85 -8.24 9.42
CA GLY A 40 6.64 -8.20 8.20
C GLY A 40 5.82 -7.73 7.00
N VAL A 41 6.50 -7.46 5.88
CA VAL A 41 5.90 -7.16 4.59
C VAL A 41 6.19 -8.29 3.60
N ALA A 42 5.35 -8.47 2.59
CA ALA A 42 5.53 -9.56 1.62
C ALA A 42 6.08 -9.06 0.28
N PRO A 43 6.87 -9.87 -0.45
CA PRO A 43 7.31 -9.52 -1.80
C PRO A 43 6.12 -9.25 -2.72
N GLY A 44 6.25 -8.25 -3.59
CA GLY A 44 5.19 -7.82 -4.50
C GLY A 44 4.13 -6.89 -3.88
N SER A 45 4.10 -6.74 -2.56
CA SER A 45 3.11 -5.89 -1.89
C SER A 45 3.37 -4.40 -2.06
N LEU A 46 2.31 -3.61 -1.93
CA LEU A 46 2.45 -2.18 -1.67
C LEU A 46 2.87 -1.95 -0.22
N VAL A 47 3.87 -1.12 -0.04
CA VAL A 47 4.40 -0.71 1.26
C VAL A 47 4.40 0.81 1.37
N SER A 48 4.14 1.31 2.58
CA SER A 48 4.35 2.70 2.94
C SER A 48 5.64 2.81 3.75
N VAL A 49 6.54 3.70 3.31
CA VAL A 49 7.80 4.03 4.01
C VAL A 49 7.63 5.39 4.67
N PHE A 50 7.71 5.43 5.98
CA PHE A 50 7.58 6.64 6.80
C PHE A 50 8.92 7.10 7.34
N GLY A 51 9.07 8.43 7.50
CA GLY A 51 10.28 9.00 8.03
C GLY A 51 10.31 10.52 7.95
N THR A 52 11.50 11.09 7.96
CA THR A 52 11.72 12.53 7.80
C THR A 52 12.68 12.82 6.67
N ASN A 53 12.44 13.91 5.96
CA ASN A 53 13.24 14.34 4.79
C ASN A 53 13.29 13.29 3.66
N LEU A 54 12.29 12.39 3.56
CA LEU A 54 12.23 11.38 2.52
C LEU A 54 11.83 11.96 1.17
N ALA A 55 11.04 13.04 1.16
CA ALA A 55 10.53 13.68 -0.04
C ALA A 55 10.74 15.20 0.00
N GLY A 56 10.71 15.86 -1.15
CA GLY A 56 10.79 17.31 -1.28
C GLY A 56 9.43 17.99 -1.48
N GLY A 57 8.38 17.20 -1.66
CA GLY A 57 7.01 17.65 -1.94
C GLY A 57 6.14 16.47 -2.34
N LEU A 58 4.95 16.78 -2.83
CA LEU A 58 4.00 15.79 -3.34
C LEU A 58 4.34 15.42 -4.79
N ALA A 59 4.45 14.12 -5.08
CA ALA A 59 4.41 13.59 -6.44
C ALA A 59 3.68 12.23 -6.46
N GLN A 60 3.00 11.96 -7.57
CA GLN A 60 2.28 10.71 -7.82
C GLN A 60 2.71 10.12 -9.15
N ALA A 61 2.71 8.79 -9.25
CA ALA A 61 2.93 8.12 -10.52
C ALA A 61 1.80 8.47 -11.50
N ASP A 62 2.17 8.75 -12.74
CA ASP A 62 1.28 9.13 -13.84
C ASP A 62 1.20 8.07 -14.93
N SER A 63 1.96 7.01 -14.80
CA SER A 63 2.09 5.96 -15.82
C SER A 63 2.37 4.58 -15.22
N ILE A 64 2.04 3.55 -15.99
CA ILE A 64 2.41 2.15 -15.74
C ILE A 64 3.12 1.67 -17.02
N PRO A 65 4.30 1.04 -16.90
CA PRO A 65 5.00 0.60 -15.69
C PRO A 65 5.39 1.73 -14.74
N LEU A 66 5.29 1.46 -13.43
CA LEU A 66 5.70 2.41 -12.40
C LEU A 66 7.20 2.70 -12.49
N SER A 67 7.57 3.98 -12.43
CA SER A 67 8.97 4.39 -12.38
C SER A 67 9.61 4.05 -11.03
N THR A 68 10.90 3.74 -11.04
CA THR A 68 11.72 3.59 -9.83
C THR A 68 12.23 4.92 -9.28
N SER A 69 11.88 6.04 -9.93
CA SER A 69 12.21 7.40 -9.49
C SER A 69 10.96 8.29 -9.58
N LEU A 70 10.64 9.01 -8.52
CA LEU A 70 9.48 9.89 -8.44
C LEU A 70 9.81 11.10 -7.56
N GLY A 71 9.63 12.34 -8.06
CA GLY A 71 9.91 13.55 -7.31
C GLY A 71 11.36 13.66 -6.77
N ASN A 72 12.36 13.21 -7.54
CA ASN A 72 13.78 13.08 -7.13
C ASN A 72 14.02 12.11 -5.97
N VAL A 73 13.10 11.16 -5.77
CA VAL A 73 13.21 10.11 -4.75
C VAL A 73 13.38 8.75 -5.44
N THR A 74 14.27 7.92 -4.91
CA THR A 74 14.38 6.48 -5.24
C THR A 74 14.42 5.68 -3.94
N VAL A 75 13.88 4.47 -3.96
CA VAL A 75 13.88 3.54 -2.82
C VAL A 75 14.48 2.22 -3.27
N MET A 76 15.37 1.66 -2.47
CA MET A 76 15.97 0.35 -2.72
C MET A 76 15.71 -0.57 -1.53
N PHE A 77 15.29 -1.80 -1.81
CA PHE A 77 15.22 -2.89 -0.84
C PHE A 77 16.31 -3.92 -1.18
N ASN A 78 17.26 -4.14 -0.27
CA ASN A 78 18.44 -4.99 -0.52
C ASN A 78 19.16 -4.66 -1.86
N ASN A 79 19.32 -3.35 -2.16
CA ASN A 79 19.86 -2.82 -3.41
C ASN A 79 19.00 -3.09 -4.67
N ILE A 80 17.77 -3.59 -4.53
CA ILE A 80 16.83 -3.77 -5.63
C ILE A 80 15.94 -2.52 -5.70
N PRO A 81 15.91 -1.77 -6.83
CA PRO A 81 15.09 -0.57 -6.97
C PRO A 81 13.60 -0.91 -6.90
N ALA A 82 12.85 -0.15 -6.11
CA ALA A 82 11.41 -0.29 -5.96
C ALA A 82 10.66 0.69 -6.87
N PRO A 83 9.63 0.24 -7.58
CA PRO A 83 8.69 1.13 -8.26
C PRO A 83 7.91 1.98 -7.25
N LEU A 84 7.73 3.26 -7.57
CA LEU A 84 7.11 4.25 -6.70
C LEU A 84 5.72 4.65 -7.21
N LEU A 85 4.75 4.74 -6.30
CA LEU A 85 3.40 5.21 -6.60
C LEU A 85 3.18 6.64 -6.14
N PHE A 86 3.80 6.99 -4.98
CA PHE A 86 3.49 8.24 -4.29
C PHE A 86 4.66 8.63 -3.41
N VAL A 87 4.95 9.92 -3.36
CA VAL A 87 5.85 10.52 -2.38
C VAL A 87 5.20 11.80 -1.84
N ASN A 88 5.31 12.06 -0.56
CA ASN A 88 4.78 13.24 0.09
C ASN A 88 5.71 13.75 1.18
N HIS A 89 5.90 15.06 1.21
CA HIS A 89 6.53 15.76 2.31
C HIS A 89 5.44 16.37 3.20
N ASP A 90 5.41 15.97 4.46
CA ASP A 90 4.54 16.57 5.47
C ASP A 90 5.40 17.02 6.66
N PRO A 91 5.61 18.33 6.85
CA PRO A 91 6.49 18.84 7.91
C PRO A 91 5.94 18.65 9.32
N VAL A 92 4.66 18.26 9.45
CA VAL A 92 3.99 18.06 10.74
C VAL A 92 3.90 16.58 11.10
N ASN A 93 3.47 15.72 10.13
CA ASN A 93 3.19 14.30 10.38
C ASN A 93 4.32 13.39 9.89
N GLY A 94 5.35 13.96 9.24
CA GLY A 94 6.43 13.22 8.62
C GLY A 94 6.15 12.85 7.16
N ASP A 95 7.18 12.38 6.48
CA ASP A 95 7.12 12.07 5.06
C ASP A 95 6.63 10.64 4.83
N GLN A 96 6.00 10.42 3.70
CA GLN A 96 5.51 9.13 3.25
C GLN A 96 5.93 8.85 1.81
N ILE A 97 6.38 7.62 1.56
CA ILE A 97 6.60 7.07 0.23
C ILE A 97 5.77 5.79 0.12
N ASN A 98 4.96 5.65 -0.95
CA ASN A 98 4.32 4.38 -1.28
C ASN A 98 5.06 3.74 -2.45
N ALA A 99 5.54 2.52 -2.24
CA ALA A 99 6.32 1.76 -3.20
C ALA A 99 5.79 0.33 -3.31
N GLN A 100 6.07 -0.33 -4.43
CA GLN A 100 5.92 -1.78 -4.52
C GLN A 100 7.23 -2.45 -4.05
N LEU A 101 7.15 -3.29 -3.02
CA LEU A 101 8.27 -4.14 -2.63
C LEU A 101 8.56 -5.13 -3.77
N PRO A 102 9.75 -5.10 -4.39
CA PRO A 102 10.02 -5.98 -5.52
C PRO A 102 9.85 -7.47 -5.19
N TYR A 103 9.26 -8.25 -6.11
CA TYR A 103 9.11 -9.71 -5.95
C TYR A 103 10.44 -10.44 -5.75
N GLN A 104 11.55 -9.84 -6.21
CA GLN A 104 12.90 -10.39 -6.11
C GLN A 104 13.55 -10.26 -4.72
N VAL A 105 12.95 -9.47 -3.82
CA VAL A 105 13.47 -9.32 -2.45
C VAL A 105 13.17 -10.62 -1.69
N PRO A 106 14.21 -11.33 -1.18
CA PRO A 106 14.02 -12.61 -0.50
C PRO A 106 13.36 -12.41 0.87
N THR A 107 12.71 -13.44 1.36
CA THR A 107 12.19 -13.50 2.74
C THR A 107 13.34 -13.54 3.75
N GLY A 108 13.08 -13.00 4.94
CA GLY A 108 14.06 -12.85 6.02
C GLY A 108 14.34 -11.39 6.34
N SER A 109 15.54 -11.12 6.88
CA SER A 109 15.97 -9.75 7.15
C SER A 109 16.33 -9.02 5.87
N ALA A 110 15.83 -7.82 5.71
CA ALA A 110 16.12 -6.93 4.59
C ALA A 110 16.42 -5.51 5.07
N GLN A 111 16.94 -4.69 4.18
CA GLN A 111 17.23 -3.28 4.43
C GLN A 111 16.57 -2.42 3.38
N VAL A 112 16.06 -1.25 3.79
CA VAL A 112 15.59 -0.21 2.90
C VAL A 112 16.54 0.99 2.97
N VAL A 113 16.83 1.58 1.80
CA VAL A 113 17.57 2.83 1.66
C VAL A 113 16.76 3.76 0.76
N VAL A 114 16.57 4.98 1.23
CA VAL A 114 15.94 6.07 0.48
C VAL A 114 17.01 7.02 -0.01
N ASN A 115 16.97 7.37 -1.30
CA ASN A 115 17.79 8.43 -1.88
C ASN A 115 16.87 9.59 -2.27
N ARG A 116 17.13 10.77 -1.73
CA ARG A 116 16.47 12.00 -2.10
C ARG A 116 17.48 12.98 -2.69
N GLY A 117 17.39 13.23 -3.99
CA GLY A 117 18.25 14.20 -4.67
C GLY A 117 19.75 13.95 -4.49
N GLY A 118 20.19 12.69 -4.45
CA GLY A 118 21.59 12.30 -4.24
C GLY A 118 22.00 12.05 -2.78
N ASN A 119 21.12 12.33 -1.81
CA ASN A 119 21.39 12.09 -0.39
C ASN A 119 20.75 10.76 0.04
N LEU A 120 21.57 9.85 0.53
CA LEU A 120 21.15 8.53 0.99
C LEU A 120 20.77 8.54 2.47
N SER A 121 19.69 7.85 2.82
CA SER A 121 19.42 7.52 4.22
C SER A 121 20.41 6.48 4.72
N ALA A 122 20.58 6.38 6.04
CA ALA A 122 21.11 5.16 6.64
C ALA A 122 20.18 3.97 6.27
N PRO A 123 20.74 2.74 6.11
CA PRO A 123 19.94 1.55 5.93
C PRO A 123 19.02 1.31 7.13
N ALA A 124 17.72 1.13 6.89
CA ALA A 124 16.76 0.76 7.93
C ALA A 124 16.33 -0.70 7.76
N ALA A 125 16.32 -1.43 8.86
CA ALA A 125 15.95 -2.86 8.86
C ALA A 125 14.46 -3.07 8.74
N LEU A 126 14.05 -4.12 8.00
CA LEU A 126 12.70 -4.63 7.92
C LEU A 126 12.71 -6.17 7.85
N THR A 127 11.57 -6.77 8.14
CA THR A 127 11.38 -8.22 7.96
C THR A 127 10.49 -8.47 6.75
N VAL A 128 10.94 -9.34 5.86
CA VAL A 128 10.16 -9.80 4.70
C VAL A 128 9.67 -11.22 4.98
N ILE A 129 8.36 -11.43 4.90
CA ILE A 129 7.70 -12.73 5.12
C ILE A 129 6.95 -13.14 3.84
N PRO A 130 6.68 -14.44 3.64
CA PRO A 130 6.06 -14.90 2.39
C PRO A 130 4.72 -14.23 2.10
N GLU A 131 3.84 -14.14 3.10
CA GLU A 131 2.53 -13.47 3.04
C GLU A 131 2.36 -12.54 4.23
N ALA A 132 1.86 -11.34 3.98
CA ALA A 132 1.53 -10.33 4.99
C ALA A 132 0.21 -9.63 4.57
N PRO A 133 -0.93 -10.33 4.62
CA PRO A 133 -2.16 -9.83 4.04
C PRO A 133 -2.66 -8.57 4.75
N GLY A 134 -3.08 -7.58 3.95
CA GLY A 134 -3.76 -6.37 4.40
C GLY A 134 -4.90 -6.03 3.44
N ILE A 135 -6.08 -5.71 3.96
CA ILE A 135 -7.23 -5.27 3.16
C ILE A 135 -7.23 -3.76 3.08
N PHE A 136 -7.36 -3.21 1.88
CA PHE A 136 -7.50 -1.76 1.73
C PHE A 136 -8.82 -1.27 2.32
N ALA A 137 -8.76 -0.11 2.96
CA ALA A 137 -9.92 0.55 3.56
C ALA A 137 -9.98 2.02 3.15
N VAL A 138 -11.17 2.60 3.23
CA VAL A 138 -11.40 4.02 2.92
C VAL A 138 -10.61 4.92 3.88
N ASN A 139 -10.43 4.51 5.14
CA ASN A 139 -9.73 5.27 6.18
C ASN A 139 -8.49 4.51 6.65
N TYR A 140 -7.35 4.68 5.98
CA TYR A 140 -6.02 4.23 6.44
C TYR A 140 -6.02 2.92 7.26
N GLY A 141 -6.47 1.83 6.63
CA GLY A 141 -6.42 0.48 7.22
C GLY A 141 -7.50 0.16 8.25
N VAL A 142 -8.51 1.00 8.46
CA VAL A 142 -9.61 0.73 9.40
C VAL A 142 -10.99 1.09 8.83
N GLY A 143 -12.03 0.50 9.38
CA GLY A 143 -13.43 0.80 9.04
C GLY A 143 -13.87 0.18 7.71
N GLN A 144 -14.47 0.95 6.80
CA GLN A 144 -15.04 0.44 5.57
C GLN A 144 -13.95 -0.12 4.64
N ALA A 145 -13.99 -1.42 4.36
CA ALA A 145 -13.11 -2.07 3.39
C ALA A 145 -13.39 -1.56 1.96
N ILE A 146 -12.34 -1.50 1.12
CA ILE A 146 -12.52 -1.33 -0.32
C ILE A 146 -12.89 -2.69 -0.90
N ALA A 147 -14.19 -2.96 -0.84
CA ALA A 147 -14.84 -4.14 -1.39
C ALA A 147 -16.08 -3.70 -2.15
N TYR A 148 -16.22 -4.15 -3.39
CA TYR A 148 -17.29 -3.69 -4.28
C TYR A 148 -17.94 -4.85 -5.04
N GLY A 149 -19.22 -4.70 -5.37
CA GLY A 149 -19.93 -5.65 -6.21
C GLY A 149 -19.35 -5.70 -7.62
N ASN A 150 -19.05 -6.89 -8.13
CA ASN A 150 -18.50 -7.04 -9.48
C ASN A 150 -19.51 -6.69 -10.59
N SER A 151 -20.81 -6.67 -10.27
CA SER A 151 -21.86 -6.35 -11.25
C SER A 151 -22.08 -4.85 -11.44
N ASP A 152 -21.82 -4.03 -10.42
CA ASP A 152 -22.19 -2.61 -10.41
C ASP A 152 -21.07 -1.66 -9.95
N GLY A 153 -19.97 -2.20 -9.44
CA GLY A 153 -18.82 -1.42 -8.96
C GLY A 153 -19.09 -0.59 -7.70
N GLN A 154 -20.21 -0.83 -6.99
CA GLN A 154 -20.55 -0.07 -5.79
C GLN A 154 -19.90 -0.69 -4.55
N LEU A 155 -19.45 0.17 -3.63
CA LEU A 155 -18.87 -0.30 -2.36
C LEU A 155 -19.92 -1.01 -1.49
N ALA A 156 -19.50 -2.13 -0.90
CA ALA A 156 -20.27 -2.93 0.03
C ALA A 156 -20.37 -2.24 1.42
N ALA A 157 -21.03 -1.10 1.45
CA ALA A 157 -21.24 -0.26 2.62
C ALA A 157 -22.73 0.01 2.82
N ALA A 158 -23.12 0.47 4.02
CA ALA A 158 -24.49 0.92 4.25
C ALA A 158 -24.84 2.07 3.29
N VAL A 159 -26.09 2.12 2.86
CA VAL A 159 -26.56 3.18 1.95
C VAL A 159 -26.29 4.56 2.55
N GLY A 160 -25.59 5.40 1.79
CA GLY A 160 -25.22 6.76 2.22
C GLY A 160 -24.11 6.84 3.27
N ALA A 161 -23.41 5.73 3.57
CA ALA A 161 -22.33 5.73 4.56
C ALA A 161 -21.10 6.55 4.13
N ILE A 162 -20.91 6.74 2.83
CA ILE A 162 -19.79 7.50 2.30
C ILE A 162 -20.33 8.67 1.46
N PRO A 163 -20.12 9.91 1.90
CA PRO A 163 -20.60 11.08 1.17
C PRO A 163 -20.06 11.10 -0.28
N GLY A 164 -20.95 11.34 -1.23
CA GLY A 164 -20.61 11.45 -2.66
C GLY A 164 -20.44 10.12 -3.39
N LEU A 165 -20.57 8.97 -2.71
CA LEU A 165 -20.56 7.64 -3.33
C LEU A 165 -21.90 6.94 -3.19
N THR A 166 -22.33 6.25 -4.25
CA THR A 166 -23.42 5.29 -4.17
C THR A 166 -22.89 3.99 -3.57
N THR A 167 -23.56 3.52 -2.52
CA THR A 167 -23.15 2.33 -1.76
C THR A 167 -24.36 1.46 -1.49
N HIS A 168 -24.18 0.14 -1.40
CA HIS A 168 -25.20 -0.79 -0.95
C HIS A 168 -24.57 -1.96 -0.18
N PRO A 169 -25.28 -2.58 0.77
CA PRO A 169 -24.81 -3.78 1.44
C PRO A 169 -24.61 -4.94 0.45
N ALA A 170 -23.53 -5.72 0.65
CA ALA A 170 -23.34 -6.96 -0.08
C ALA A 170 -24.40 -7.99 0.31
N LYS A 171 -24.89 -8.78 -0.65
CA LYS A 171 -25.97 -9.74 -0.43
C LYS A 171 -25.42 -11.14 -0.20
N ILE A 172 -26.01 -11.87 0.78
CA ILE A 172 -25.69 -13.28 1.02
C ILE A 172 -26.13 -14.12 -0.17
N GLY A 173 -25.21 -14.97 -0.67
CA GLY A 173 -25.46 -15.88 -1.77
C GLY A 173 -25.57 -15.23 -3.15
N ASP A 174 -25.21 -13.95 -3.29
CA ASP A 174 -25.21 -13.28 -4.58
C ASP A 174 -24.11 -13.89 -5.50
N PRO A 175 -24.48 -14.48 -6.64
CA PRO A 175 -23.53 -15.12 -7.54
C PRO A 175 -22.63 -14.12 -8.28
N THR A 176 -22.94 -12.82 -8.27
CA THR A 176 -22.17 -11.80 -8.99
C THR A 176 -20.84 -11.48 -8.34
N THR A 177 -20.58 -12.04 -7.18
CA THR A 177 -19.37 -11.91 -6.36
C THR A 177 -19.07 -10.50 -5.84
N LEU A 178 -18.39 -10.46 -4.69
CA LEU A 178 -17.83 -9.27 -4.09
C LEU A 178 -16.31 -9.27 -4.34
N ALA A 179 -15.78 -8.21 -4.94
CA ALA A 179 -14.35 -8.02 -5.14
C ALA A 179 -13.75 -7.22 -3.96
N ILE A 180 -12.76 -7.79 -3.31
CA ILE A 180 -12.01 -7.19 -2.19
C ILE A 180 -10.64 -6.78 -2.70
N LEU A 181 -10.21 -5.54 -2.45
CA LEU A 181 -8.85 -5.11 -2.74
C LEU A 181 -7.96 -5.29 -1.52
N ALA A 182 -6.80 -5.91 -1.77
CA ALA A 182 -5.82 -6.25 -0.74
C ALA A 182 -4.40 -6.06 -1.26
N THR A 183 -3.41 -6.14 -0.37
CA THR A 183 -2.00 -6.29 -0.73
C THR A 183 -1.32 -7.27 0.23
N GLY A 184 -0.11 -7.73 -0.14
CA GLY A 184 0.66 -8.62 0.72
C GLY A 184 0.29 -10.10 0.63
N LEU A 185 -0.35 -10.53 -0.46
CA LEU A 185 -0.73 -11.93 -0.62
C LEU A 185 0.43 -12.82 -1.16
N GLY A 186 1.62 -12.24 -1.32
CA GLY A 186 2.83 -13.00 -1.69
C GLY A 186 2.90 -13.36 -3.17
N ALA A 187 3.55 -14.51 -3.45
CA ALA A 187 3.83 -14.95 -4.80
C ALA A 187 2.57 -15.31 -5.59
N VAL A 188 2.65 -15.13 -6.93
CA VAL A 188 1.58 -15.49 -7.87
C VAL A 188 2.10 -16.40 -8.98
N ASN A 189 1.21 -17.15 -9.58
CA ASN A 189 1.49 -18.02 -10.72
C ASN A 189 0.44 -17.81 -11.83
N PRO A 190 0.87 -17.50 -13.07
CA PRO A 190 2.23 -17.17 -13.50
C PRO A 190 2.82 -15.96 -12.75
N PRO A 191 4.16 -15.82 -12.67
CA PRO A 191 4.77 -14.67 -12.00
C PRO A 191 4.54 -13.37 -12.81
N VAL A 192 4.50 -12.24 -12.11
CA VAL A 192 4.36 -10.91 -12.70
C VAL A 192 5.64 -10.09 -12.53
N THR A 193 5.84 -9.13 -13.42
CA THR A 193 6.96 -8.19 -13.33
C THR A 193 6.61 -7.06 -12.35
N THR A 194 7.53 -6.78 -11.42
CA THR A 194 7.39 -5.67 -10.47
C THR A 194 7.17 -4.34 -11.20
N GLY A 195 6.21 -3.55 -10.73
CA GLY A 195 5.86 -2.24 -11.29
C GLY A 195 4.92 -2.27 -12.50
N ASN A 196 4.64 -3.45 -13.05
CA ASN A 196 3.79 -3.59 -14.22
C ASN A 196 2.33 -3.90 -13.86
N SER A 197 1.41 -3.47 -14.72
CA SER A 197 0.07 -4.04 -14.78
C SER A 197 0.10 -5.38 -15.52
N VAL A 198 -0.93 -6.19 -15.32
CA VAL A 198 -1.13 -7.46 -16.03
C VAL A 198 -1.86 -7.19 -17.35
N THR A 199 -1.18 -7.39 -18.48
CA THR A 199 -1.70 -7.10 -19.82
C THR A 199 -1.69 -8.30 -20.76
N ASP A 200 -1.29 -9.48 -20.28
CA ASP A 200 -1.16 -10.72 -21.07
C ASP A 200 -2.49 -11.50 -21.19
N GLY A 201 -3.56 -11.01 -20.55
CA GLY A 201 -4.87 -11.64 -20.57
C GLY A 201 -4.98 -12.90 -19.70
N GLN A 202 -3.95 -13.23 -18.91
CA GLN A 202 -3.96 -14.38 -18.02
C GLN A 202 -4.32 -13.99 -16.58
N ALA A 203 -4.88 -14.95 -15.83
CA ALA A 203 -5.08 -14.81 -14.39
C ALA A 203 -3.79 -15.21 -13.65
N HIS A 204 -3.20 -14.28 -12.92
CA HIS A 204 -2.03 -14.52 -12.07
C HIS A 204 -2.52 -14.78 -10.64
N LEU A 205 -2.75 -16.06 -10.34
CA LEU A 205 -3.36 -16.49 -9.07
C LEU A 205 -2.34 -16.52 -7.94
N THR A 206 -2.79 -16.21 -6.72
CA THR A 206 -1.96 -16.38 -5.52
C THR A 206 -1.55 -17.83 -5.34
N VAL A 207 -0.26 -18.07 -5.07
CA VAL A 207 0.27 -19.43 -4.82
C VAL A 207 -0.34 -20.03 -3.57
N VAL A 208 -0.49 -19.21 -2.52
CA VAL A 208 -1.21 -19.57 -1.30
C VAL A 208 -2.64 -19.05 -1.40
N THR A 209 -3.61 -19.94 -1.29
CA THR A 209 -5.03 -19.59 -1.36
C THR A 209 -5.49 -18.99 -0.04
N PRO A 210 -6.04 -17.74 -0.02
CA PRO A 210 -6.57 -17.16 1.21
C PRO A 210 -7.91 -17.79 1.61
N THR A 211 -8.16 -17.86 2.92
CA THR A 211 -9.51 -18.01 3.46
C THR A 211 -10.05 -16.62 3.78
N VAL A 212 -11.26 -16.32 3.32
CA VAL A 212 -11.94 -15.05 3.61
C VAL A 212 -13.03 -15.28 4.64
N LEU A 213 -12.97 -14.56 5.75
CA LEU A 213 -13.98 -14.62 6.81
C LEU A 213 -14.82 -13.34 6.78
N VAL A 214 -16.13 -13.49 6.69
CA VAL A 214 -17.11 -12.40 6.79
C VAL A 214 -17.95 -12.64 8.05
N GLY A 215 -17.77 -11.80 9.07
CA GLY A 215 -18.41 -12.02 10.37
C GLY A 215 -18.03 -13.34 11.03
N GLY A 216 -16.83 -13.84 10.76
CA GLY A 216 -16.31 -15.13 11.25
C GLY A 216 -16.76 -16.35 10.43
N VAL A 217 -17.63 -16.18 9.44
CA VAL A 217 -18.09 -17.26 8.54
C VAL A 217 -17.23 -17.27 7.28
N ALA A 218 -16.72 -18.44 6.89
CA ALA A 218 -15.92 -18.58 5.67
C ALA A 218 -16.77 -18.34 4.42
N ALA A 219 -16.37 -17.38 3.60
CA ALA A 219 -16.98 -17.10 2.32
C ALA A 219 -16.50 -18.09 1.25
N GLN A 220 -17.28 -18.28 0.20
CA GLN A 220 -16.85 -19.05 -0.96
C GLN A 220 -15.87 -18.23 -1.78
N LEU A 221 -14.62 -18.67 -1.87
CA LEU A 221 -13.61 -18.05 -2.72
C LEU A 221 -13.87 -18.41 -4.18
N VAL A 222 -13.88 -17.39 -5.05
CA VAL A 222 -14.05 -17.55 -6.51
C VAL A 222 -12.76 -17.20 -7.25
N PHE A 223 -12.02 -16.19 -6.76
CA PHE A 223 -10.75 -15.74 -7.35
C PHE A 223 -9.84 -15.16 -6.28
N SER A 224 -8.54 -15.37 -6.40
CA SER A 224 -7.51 -14.66 -5.67
C SER A 224 -6.28 -14.53 -6.54
N GLY A 225 -5.86 -13.30 -6.85
CA GLY A 225 -4.73 -13.01 -7.72
C GLY A 225 -4.39 -11.53 -7.76
N VAL A 226 -3.42 -11.15 -8.58
CA VAL A 226 -3.11 -9.73 -8.79
C VAL A 226 -4.23 -9.03 -9.54
N SER A 227 -4.50 -7.78 -9.12
CA SER A 227 -5.38 -6.89 -9.88
C SER A 227 -4.73 -6.55 -11.22
N PRO A 228 -5.44 -6.70 -12.34
CA PRO A 228 -4.83 -6.45 -13.66
C PRO A 228 -4.43 -4.98 -13.87
N GLN A 229 -5.06 -4.04 -13.19
CA GLN A 229 -4.88 -2.61 -13.41
C GLN A 229 -3.87 -1.94 -12.48
N PHE A 230 -3.66 -2.49 -11.27
CA PHE A 230 -2.91 -1.83 -10.22
C PHE A 230 -1.73 -2.66 -9.74
N PRO A 231 -0.47 -2.29 -10.07
CA PRO A 231 0.71 -2.98 -9.56
C PRO A 231 0.72 -3.07 -8.04
N GLY A 232 1.01 -4.27 -7.50
CA GLY A 232 1.07 -4.51 -6.05
C GLY A 232 -0.28 -4.63 -5.33
N VAL A 233 -1.39 -4.44 -6.06
CA VAL A 233 -2.75 -4.69 -5.55
C VAL A 233 -3.19 -6.09 -5.96
N TYR A 234 -3.82 -6.79 -5.02
CA TYR A 234 -4.47 -8.08 -5.23
C TYR A 234 -5.99 -7.90 -5.18
N GLN A 235 -6.69 -8.70 -5.98
CA GLN A 235 -8.14 -8.79 -5.99
C GLN A 235 -8.55 -10.17 -5.50
N ILE A 236 -9.56 -10.22 -4.65
CA ILE A 236 -10.12 -11.45 -4.11
C ILE A 236 -11.63 -11.38 -4.36
N ASN A 237 -12.17 -12.34 -5.12
CA ASN A 237 -13.61 -12.39 -5.40
C ASN A 237 -14.24 -13.50 -4.55
N ILE A 238 -15.31 -13.16 -3.84
CA ILE A 238 -16.03 -14.07 -2.96
C ILE A 238 -17.54 -14.04 -3.21
N ILE A 239 -18.20 -15.12 -2.81
CA ILE A 239 -19.63 -15.16 -2.57
C ILE A 239 -19.84 -15.29 -1.06
N ILE A 240 -20.64 -14.40 -0.48
CA ILE A 240 -20.93 -14.41 0.96
C ILE A 240 -21.78 -15.64 1.28
N ALA A 241 -21.30 -16.47 2.22
CA ALA A 241 -21.94 -17.74 2.54
C ALA A 241 -23.23 -17.57 3.35
N PRO A 242 -24.21 -18.49 3.23
CA PRO A 242 -25.33 -18.57 4.16
C PRO A 242 -24.86 -18.70 5.62
N GLY A 243 -25.58 -18.08 6.53
CA GLY A 243 -25.22 -18.05 7.95
C GLY A 243 -24.27 -16.89 8.34
N THR A 244 -23.80 -16.11 7.36
CA THR A 244 -23.08 -14.87 7.65
C THR A 244 -23.99 -13.87 8.37
N PRO A 245 -23.50 -13.21 9.45
CA PRO A 245 -24.26 -12.14 10.10
C PRO A 245 -24.57 -10.99 9.14
N THR A 246 -25.74 -10.37 9.30
CA THR A 246 -26.13 -9.18 8.56
C THR A 246 -25.94 -7.92 9.39
N GLY A 247 -25.71 -6.79 8.76
CA GLY A 247 -25.52 -5.49 9.42
C GLY A 247 -24.61 -4.55 8.64
N ASN A 248 -24.43 -3.35 9.18
CA ASN A 248 -23.71 -2.27 8.50
C ASN A 248 -22.19 -2.29 8.70
N ALA A 249 -21.67 -3.11 9.61
CA ALA A 249 -20.23 -3.17 9.96
C ALA A 249 -19.82 -4.62 10.32
N ILE A 250 -19.99 -5.53 9.39
CA ILE A 250 -19.59 -6.94 9.54
C ILE A 250 -18.09 -7.07 9.34
N PRO A 251 -17.33 -7.63 10.28
CA PRO A 251 -15.88 -7.81 10.16
C PRO A 251 -15.50 -8.61 8.92
N LEU A 252 -14.47 -8.15 8.22
CA LEU A 252 -13.89 -8.82 7.06
C LEU A 252 -12.42 -9.14 7.35
N GLN A 253 -12.02 -10.39 7.17
CA GLN A 253 -10.66 -10.86 7.45
C GLN A 253 -10.15 -11.79 6.35
N LEU A 254 -8.84 -11.76 6.10
CA LEU A 254 -8.11 -12.74 5.29
C LEU A 254 -7.21 -13.56 6.19
N VAL A 255 -7.17 -14.87 5.95
CA VAL A 255 -6.27 -15.80 6.63
C VAL A 255 -5.42 -16.50 5.56
N MET A 256 -4.08 -16.43 5.71
CA MET A 256 -3.10 -17.09 4.83
C MET A 256 -2.00 -17.70 5.71
N ASN A 257 -1.75 -19.01 5.56
CA ASN A 257 -0.72 -19.71 6.35
C ASN A 257 -0.73 -19.32 7.85
N GLU A 258 -1.92 -19.36 8.48
CA GLU A 258 -2.16 -18.97 9.88
C GLU A 258 -1.99 -17.46 10.18
N ILE A 259 -1.58 -16.65 9.20
CA ILE A 259 -1.50 -15.19 9.35
C ILE A 259 -2.87 -14.59 9.00
N THR A 260 -3.50 -13.96 9.99
CA THR A 260 -4.76 -13.24 9.82
C THR A 260 -4.48 -11.75 9.63
N THR A 261 -5.26 -11.08 8.76
CA THR A 261 -5.21 -9.62 8.65
C THR A 261 -5.39 -8.96 10.01
N THR A 262 -4.50 -8.04 10.34
CA THR A 262 -4.50 -7.35 11.65
C THR A 262 -5.38 -6.09 11.63
N ASN A 263 -5.66 -5.55 10.43
CA ASN A 263 -6.50 -4.35 10.32
C ASN A 263 -7.98 -4.67 10.54
N LYS A 264 -8.65 -3.75 11.27
CA LYS A 264 -10.07 -3.86 11.62
C LYS A 264 -10.91 -3.22 10.53
N VAL A 265 -11.24 -3.99 9.51
CA VAL A 265 -12.07 -3.54 8.40
C VAL A 265 -13.41 -4.26 8.38
N THR A 266 -14.42 -3.61 7.82
CA THR A 266 -15.80 -4.09 7.80
C THR A 266 -16.46 -3.86 6.46
N ILE A 267 -17.53 -4.62 6.18
CA ILE A 267 -18.45 -4.40 5.06
C ILE A 267 -19.88 -4.40 5.58
N ALA A 268 -20.81 -3.83 4.84
CA ALA A 268 -22.23 -4.01 5.10
C ALA A 268 -22.73 -5.28 4.38
N VAL A 269 -23.57 -6.08 5.09
CA VAL A 269 -24.11 -7.35 4.59
C VAL A 269 -25.63 -7.39 4.81
N THR A 270 -26.37 -7.86 3.82
CA THR A 270 -27.82 -8.10 3.85
C THR A 270 -28.16 -9.50 3.35
N ASN A 271 -29.40 -9.94 3.64
CA ASN A 271 -29.99 -11.17 3.09
C ASN A 271 -30.28 -11.03 1.60
#